data_326e8c522ff60a9795922d9ea03900d5
#
_entry.id   326e8c522ff60a9795922d9ea03900d5
#
_cell.length_a   1.000
_cell.length_b   1.000
_cell.length_c   1.000
_cell.angle_alpha   90.00
_cell.angle_beta   90.00
_cell.angle_gamma   90.00
#
_symmetry.space_group_name_H-M   'P 1'
#
loop_
_entity.id
_entity.type
_entity.pdbx_description
1 polymer ?
#
loop_
_entity_poly.entity_id
_entity_poly.type
_entity_poly.pdbx_seq_one_letter_code
_entity_poly.pdbx_strand_id
1 'polypeptide(L)'
;MPHAAPELGDVLGHEGPIREAEQLAARVFGADDTWFVLNGTSTANKVVTSALLAAGDLVLMDRNNHKSVFLGALIQCGALPVYLDNVRDERGVLGGYRAGALDEAHLRRRVGLVCERRAQQPRPFRLAVIQQATCDGVVVDAAALLARIGHLCEYVLFDGAWAGYEPFVPALARLSPLSVPLTQTSPGIVVTQSVHKQMAGLSQASQIHRKDRHISHLPGYCPRPVFNAAFMQHASTSPSYPLFMSLEVNAAMLAEGEGERHWRQALAAAQLLRDQVIRRCRFVQPVMPAVAQAPLEYQVQGALPIEPGLHYIDPCKAIFTTRGQFDIPACLVTQYLRDCDFTPEKADFYTFTLLMTPSSDIVALNRLVDALEAFEAHWLKGTSVLQVLPSLRAAAKPYLGLSLAMLGERINTLYCVHQVEQRQNEIFSAIDAAQWHCSPYQANQQFVRGEASLQRIGEVAGKVAAEGAIPYPPGIMCIAPGERWTTALVGYLQAVEALSVEYPEFAPHIQGVHELRNIDGSTSLGVFVLG
;
A
#
# COMPACT_ATOMS: atom_id res chain seq x y z
N MET A 1 27.35 6.47 19.66
CA MET A 1 26.46 7.17 20.58
C MET A 1 26.09 6.19 21.69
N PRO A 2 25.89 6.60 22.94
CA PRO A 2 25.44 5.70 23.99
C PRO A 2 24.09 5.08 23.59
N HIS A 3 23.88 3.82 23.93
CA HIS A 3 22.65 3.09 23.60
C HIS A 3 21.42 3.57 24.38
N ALA A 4 21.65 4.28 25.49
CA ALA A 4 20.62 4.97 26.26
C ALA A 4 21.22 6.27 26.80
N ALA A 5 20.48 7.35 26.70
CA ALA A 5 20.78 8.63 27.29
C ALA A 5 19.63 8.93 28.27
N PRO A 6 19.84 8.72 29.59
CA PRO A 6 18.78 8.87 30.59
C PRO A 6 18.11 10.26 30.54
N GLU A 7 18.86 11.28 30.12
CA GLU A 7 18.39 12.66 30.01
C GLU A 7 17.35 12.81 28.88
N LEU A 8 17.32 11.89 27.90
CA LEU A 8 16.36 11.87 26.81
C LEU A 8 15.11 11.03 27.13
N GLY A 9 15.09 10.37 28.28
CA GLY A 9 14.01 9.50 28.70
C GLY A 9 14.11 8.08 28.15
N ASP A 10 13.11 7.25 28.45
CA ASP A 10 13.03 5.86 28.01
C ASP A 10 12.01 5.71 26.87
N VAL A 11 12.48 5.22 25.70
CA VAL A 11 11.63 4.94 24.53
C VAL A 11 10.62 3.82 24.80
N LEU A 12 11.01 2.79 25.56
CA LEU A 12 10.14 1.64 25.84
C LEU A 12 9.10 1.95 26.92
N GLY A 13 9.49 2.79 27.90
CA GLY A 13 8.62 3.28 28.97
C GLY A 13 7.79 4.49 28.55
N HIS A 14 8.17 5.18 27.48
CA HIS A 14 7.57 6.45 27.04
C HIS A 14 7.63 7.50 28.17
N GLU A 15 8.83 7.84 28.60
CA GLU A 15 9.09 8.76 29.69
C GLU A 15 9.92 9.97 29.25
N GLY A 16 9.87 11.05 30.04
CA GLY A 16 10.65 12.26 29.82
C GLY A 16 10.38 12.96 28.48
N PRO A 17 11.41 13.54 27.83
CA PRO A 17 11.27 14.25 26.55
C PRO A 17 10.61 13.43 25.44
N ILE A 18 10.80 12.11 25.44
CA ILE A 18 10.16 11.19 24.50
C ILE A 18 8.63 11.24 24.64
N ARG A 19 8.15 11.17 25.88
CA ARG A 19 6.71 11.26 26.15
C ARG A 19 6.14 12.63 25.76
N GLU A 20 6.88 13.69 26.00
CA GLU A 20 6.47 15.06 25.64
C GLU A 20 6.33 15.22 24.12
N ALA A 21 7.28 14.69 23.34
CA ALA A 21 7.26 14.68 21.88
C ALA A 21 6.06 13.86 21.32
N GLU A 22 5.79 12.69 21.88
CA GLU A 22 4.62 11.88 21.53
C GLU A 22 3.30 12.58 21.88
N GLN A 23 3.25 13.29 23.01
CA GLN A 23 2.07 14.10 23.39
C GLN A 23 1.88 15.30 22.46
N LEU A 24 2.97 15.94 22.02
CA LEU A 24 2.90 16.99 21.00
C LEU A 24 2.29 16.43 19.71
N ALA A 25 2.79 15.31 19.21
CA ALA A 25 2.25 14.65 18.02
C ALA A 25 0.76 14.29 18.21
N ALA A 26 0.38 13.73 19.38
CA ALA A 26 -1.01 13.40 19.66
C ALA A 26 -1.93 14.63 19.57
N ARG A 27 -1.52 15.76 20.14
CA ARG A 27 -2.29 17.02 20.06
C ARG A 27 -2.39 17.54 18.62
N VAL A 28 -1.28 17.55 17.88
CA VAL A 28 -1.21 18.09 16.52
C VAL A 28 -2.09 17.29 15.56
N PHE A 29 -2.13 15.97 15.72
CA PHE A 29 -2.92 15.08 14.87
C PHE A 29 -4.35 14.82 15.38
N GLY A 30 -4.70 15.27 16.60
CA GLY A 30 -6.04 15.07 17.19
C GLY A 30 -6.28 13.65 17.71
N ALA A 31 -5.22 12.99 18.21
CA ALA A 31 -5.26 11.68 18.85
C ALA A 31 -5.32 11.76 20.37
N ASP A 32 -5.74 10.68 21.03
CA ASP A 32 -5.67 10.54 22.50
C ASP A 32 -4.25 10.22 22.97
N ASP A 33 -3.54 9.37 22.21
CA ASP A 33 -2.17 8.94 22.44
C ASP A 33 -1.43 8.71 21.12
N THR A 34 -0.11 8.89 21.15
CA THR A 34 0.80 8.58 20.04
C THR A 34 1.97 7.73 20.54
N TRP A 35 2.45 6.83 19.68
CA TRP A 35 3.70 6.06 19.81
C TRP A 35 4.57 6.34 18.60
N PHE A 36 5.81 6.71 18.81
CA PHE A 36 6.80 6.82 17.75
C PHE A 36 7.42 5.45 17.47
N VAL A 37 7.41 5.05 16.20
CA VAL A 37 7.91 3.74 15.75
C VAL A 37 9.05 3.96 14.76
N LEU A 38 10.23 3.42 15.09
CA LEU A 38 11.46 3.71 14.34
C LEU A 38 11.79 2.69 13.24
N ASN A 39 10.89 1.73 12.98
CA ASN A 39 11.05 0.66 11.99
C ASN A 39 9.93 0.64 10.95
N GLY A 40 9.42 1.81 10.57
CA GLY A 40 8.40 1.97 9.54
C GLY A 40 7.01 1.51 9.95
N THR A 41 6.01 1.89 9.14
CA THR A 41 4.62 1.46 9.35
C THR A 41 4.46 -0.06 9.27
N SER A 42 5.39 -0.77 8.63
CA SER A 42 5.40 -2.24 8.68
C SER A 42 5.50 -2.77 10.12
N THR A 43 6.30 -2.13 10.98
CA THR A 43 6.37 -2.45 12.40
C THR A 43 5.17 -1.89 13.16
N ALA A 44 4.74 -0.66 12.84
CA ALA A 44 3.55 -0.07 13.46
C ALA A 44 2.30 -0.95 13.29
N ASN A 45 2.05 -1.48 12.10
CA ASN A 45 0.95 -2.41 11.84
C ASN A 45 1.07 -3.70 12.66
N LYS A 46 2.29 -4.26 12.80
CA LYS A 46 2.51 -5.45 13.64
C LYS A 46 2.28 -5.16 15.13
N VAL A 47 2.69 -4.00 15.62
CA VAL A 47 2.39 -3.57 17.00
C VAL A 47 0.88 -3.53 17.23
N VAL A 48 0.13 -2.87 16.34
CA VAL A 48 -1.33 -2.75 16.46
C VAL A 48 -2.00 -4.12 16.42
N THR A 49 -1.62 -4.97 15.46
CA THR A 49 -2.20 -6.32 15.35
C THR A 49 -1.87 -7.19 16.56
N SER A 50 -0.62 -7.12 17.08
CA SER A 50 -0.22 -7.86 18.29
C SER A 50 -0.90 -7.33 19.56
N ALA A 51 -1.27 -6.05 19.61
CA ALA A 51 -1.98 -5.46 20.74
C ALA A 51 -3.48 -5.82 20.77
N LEU A 52 -4.08 -6.02 19.60
CA LEU A 52 -5.53 -6.10 19.46
C LEU A 52 -6.05 -7.50 19.10
N LEU A 53 -5.23 -8.38 18.51
CA LEU A 53 -5.67 -9.66 17.99
C LEU A 53 -5.10 -10.84 18.76
N ALA A 54 -5.93 -11.85 18.89
CA ALA A 54 -5.57 -13.19 19.37
C ALA A 54 -5.94 -14.26 18.33
N ALA A 55 -5.42 -15.48 18.50
CA ALA A 55 -5.72 -16.58 17.61
C ALA A 55 -7.23 -16.88 17.53
N GLY A 56 -7.75 -16.97 16.31
CA GLY A 56 -9.17 -17.19 16.02
C GLY A 56 -10.04 -15.93 16.04
N ASP A 57 -9.49 -14.73 16.34
CA ASP A 57 -10.23 -13.49 16.14
C ASP A 57 -10.46 -13.23 14.64
N LEU A 58 -11.61 -12.62 14.32
CA LEU A 58 -11.90 -12.21 12.95
C LEU A 58 -11.35 -10.82 12.66
N VAL A 59 -10.64 -10.70 11.54
CA VAL A 59 -10.17 -9.43 11.02
C VAL A 59 -10.81 -9.15 9.66
N LEU A 60 -11.51 -8.00 9.57
CA LEU A 60 -12.04 -7.50 8.30
C LEU A 60 -10.91 -6.73 7.58
N MET A 61 -10.57 -7.11 6.36
CA MET A 61 -9.48 -6.47 5.63
C MET A 61 -9.62 -6.66 4.12
N ASP A 62 -9.05 -5.77 3.34
CA ASP A 62 -8.99 -5.95 1.89
C ASP A 62 -7.69 -6.61 1.44
N ARG A 63 -7.69 -7.14 0.21
CA ARG A 63 -6.50 -7.77 -0.40
C ARG A 63 -5.40 -6.77 -0.75
N ASN A 64 -5.73 -5.47 -0.83
CA ASN A 64 -4.76 -4.42 -1.15
C ASN A 64 -3.95 -3.97 0.08
N ASN A 65 -4.27 -4.48 1.28
CA ASN A 65 -3.48 -4.17 2.46
C ASN A 65 -2.01 -4.56 2.28
N HIS A 66 -1.14 -3.76 2.88
CA HIS A 66 0.29 -4.02 2.86
C HIS A 66 0.63 -5.36 3.55
N LYS A 67 1.66 -6.05 3.08
CA LYS A 67 2.12 -7.35 3.62
C LYS A 67 2.26 -7.38 5.15
N SER A 68 2.59 -6.27 5.80
CA SER A 68 2.75 -6.22 7.26
C SER A 68 1.46 -6.53 8.02
N VAL A 69 0.31 -6.22 7.44
CA VAL A 69 -1.01 -6.57 8.00
C VAL A 69 -1.22 -8.08 7.93
N PHE A 70 -0.97 -8.70 6.77
CA PHE A 70 -1.05 -10.16 6.62
C PHE A 70 -0.09 -10.89 7.57
N LEU A 71 1.17 -10.43 7.62
CA LEU A 71 2.20 -11.01 8.49
C LEU A 71 1.83 -10.86 9.97
N GLY A 72 1.40 -9.66 10.38
CA GLY A 72 1.03 -9.38 11.77
C GLY A 72 -0.26 -10.07 12.18
N ALA A 73 -1.37 -9.80 11.50
CA ALA A 73 -2.68 -10.30 11.89
C ALA A 73 -2.84 -11.81 11.67
N LEU A 74 -2.47 -12.32 10.47
CA LEU A 74 -2.81 -13.68 10.08
C LEU A 74 -1.73 -14.69 10.47
N ILE A 75 -0.45 -14.35 10.27
CA ILE A 75 0.65 -15.28 10.50
C ILE A 75 1.13 -15.22 11.94
N GLN A 76 1.35 -14.02 12.51
CA GLN A 76 1.85 -13.91 13.88
C GLN A 76 0.74 -14.10 14.93
N CYS A 77 -0.39 -13.40 14.77
CA CYS A 77 -1.48 -13.47 15.75
C CYS A 77 -2.44 -14.63 15.52
N GLY A 78 -2.46 -15.27 14.34
CA GLY A 78 -3.37 -16.37 14.03
C GLY A 78 -4.83 -15.95 13.87
N ALA A 79 -5.09 -14.67 13.56
CA ALA A 79 -6.43 -14.20 13.24
C ALA A 79 -6.90 -14.74 11.88
N LEU A 80 -8.21 -14.76 11.69
CA LEU A 80 -8.87 -15.27 10.49
C LEU A 80 -9.41 -14.10 9.68
N PRO A 81 -9.02 -13.92 8.41
CA PRO A 81 -9.49 -12.80 7.61
C PRO A 81 -10.90 -13.02 7.07
N VAL A 82 -11.65 -11.93 7.02
CA VAL A 82 -12.81 -11.75 6.17
C VAL A 82 -12.46 -10.65 5.17
N TYR A 83 -12.37 -10.99 3.90
CA TYR A 83 -11.90 -10.03 2.89
C TYR A 83 -13.02 -9.10 2.41
N LEU A 84 -12.68 -7.84 2.19
CA LEU A 84 -13.50 -6.86 1.49
C LEU A 84 -13.24 -6.93 -0.03
N ASP A 85 -14.29 -6.75 -0.81
CA ASP A 85 -14.21 -6.74 -2.26
C ASP A 85 -13.75 -5.37 -2.76
N ASN A 86 -12.56 -5.32 -3.34
CA ASN A 86 -11.98 -4.12 -3.95
C ASN A 86 -12.17 -4.13 -5.47
N VAL A 87 -12.10 -2.94 -6.05
CA VAL A 87 -12.11 -2.75 -7.49
C VAL A 87 -10.75 -2.18 -7.94
N ARG A 88 -10.28 -2.68 -9.07
CA ARG A 88 -9.22 -2.10 -9.86
C ARG A 88 -9.85 -1.54 -11.13
N ASP A 89 -9.56 -0.30 -11.50
CA ASP A 89 -10.14 0.29 -12.70
C ASP A 89 -9.36 -0.12 -13.97
N GLU A 90 -9.93 0.17 -15.16
CA GLU A 90 -9.33 -0.17 -16.45
C GLU A 90 -7.99 0.52 -16.70
N ARG A 91 -7.67 1.60 -16.00
CA ARG A 91 -6.37 2.26 -16.04
C ARG A 91 -5.33 1.57 -15.17
N GLY A 92 -5.75 0.62 -14.32
CA GLY A 92 -4.91 -0.08 -13.37
C GLY A 92 -4.84 0.59 -11.99
N VAL A 93 -5.61 1.64 -11.72
CA VAL A 93 -5.67 2.30 -10.42
C VAL A 93 -6.33 1.37 -9.41
N LEU A 94 -5.64 1.14 -8.29
CA LEU A 94 -6.16 0.40 -7.16
C LEU A 94 -6.94 1.34 -6.23
N GLY A 95 -8.18 0.98 -5.94
CA GLY A 95 -8.95 1.70 -4.93
C GLY A 95 -10.45 1.63 -5.17
N GLY A 96 -11.14 1.77 -4.07
CA GLY A 96 -12.59 1.66 -4.03
C GLY A 96 -13.06 0.26 -3.65
N TYR A 97 -14.01 0.22 -2.73
CA TYR A 97 -14.74 -1.01 -2.41
C TYR A 97 -15.86 -1.19 -3.43
N ARG A 98 -16.06 -2.44 -3.85
CA ARG A 98 -17.17 -2.80 -4.74
C ARG A 98 -18.51 -2.41 -4.10
N ALA A 99 -19.44 -1.93 -4.91
CA ALA A 99 -20.79 -1.61 -4.44
C ALA A 99 -21.44 -2.83 -3.76
N GLY A 100 -21.98 -2.62 -2.54
CA GLY A 100 -22.52 -3.67 -1.68
C GLY A 100 -21.50 -4.46 -0.86
N ALA A 101 -20.19 -4.21 -1.01
CA ALA A 101 -19.15 -4.91 -0.24
C ALA A 101 -19.21 -4.58 1.27
N LEU A 102 -19.75 -3.42 1.62
CA LEU A 102 -19.89 -2.95 3.01
C LEU A 102 -21.27 -3.20 3.60
N ASP A 103 -22.19 -3.86 2.88
CA ASP A 103 -23.51 -4.20 3.39
C ASP A 103 -23.40 -5.18 4.56
N GLU A 104 -24.05 -4.86 5.69
CA GLU A 104 -24.01 -5.70 6.88
C GLU A 104 -24.43 -7.15 6.59
N ALA A 105 -25.49 -7.36 5.83
CA ALA A 105 -25.97 -8.68 5.46
C ALA A 105 -24.92 -9.45 4.63
N HIS A 106 -24.23 -8.76 3.73
CA HIS A 106 -23.12 -9.34 2.95
C HIS A 106 -21.96 -9.74 3.87
N LEU A 107 -21.52 -8.82 4.74
CA LEU A 107 -20.41 -9.08 5.67
C LEU A 107 -20.74 -10.22 6.65
N ARG A 108 -21.96 -10.27 7.19
CA ARG A 108 -22.37 -11.37 8.10
C ARG A 108 -22.42 -12.72 7.40
N ARG A 109 -22.83 -12.79 6.12
CA ARG A 109 -22.73 -14.05 5.34
C ARG A 109 -21.26 -14.48 5.20
N ARG A 110 -20.36 -13.56 4.89
CA ARG A 110 -18.92 -13.87 4.77
C ARG A 110 -18.32 -14.31 6.11
N VAL A 111 -18.69 -13.67 7.20
CA VAL A 111 -18.33 -14.11 8.56
C VAL A 111 -18.80 -15.54 8.80
N GLY A 112 -20.05 -15.88 8.39
CA GLY A 112 -20.60 -17.23 8.53
C GLY A 112 -19.79 -18.31 7.83
N LEU A 113 -19.18 -17.99 6.67
CA LEU A 113 -18.30 -18.93 5.94
C LEU A 113 -16.98 -19.20 6.70
N VAL A 114 -16.50 -18.27 7.51
CA VAL A 114 -15.26 -18.39 8.29
C VAL A 114 -15.54 -18.94 9.69
N CYS A 115 -16.58 -18.39 10.36
CA CYS A 115 -16.96 -18.75 11.72
C CYS A 115 -18.44 -18.47 11.98
N GLU A 116 -19.31 -19.47 11.82
CA GLU A 116 -20.76 -19.34 11.94
C GLU A 116 -21.19 -18.70 13.28
N ARG A 117 -20.57 -19.09 14.39
CA ARG A 117 -20.87 -18.54 15.72
C ARG A 117 -20.67 -17.04 15.81
N ARG A 118 -19.68 -16.49 15.10
CA ARG A 118 -19.35 -15.05 15.08
C ARG A 118 -20.35 -14.24 14.26
N ALA A 119 -21.01 -14.84 13.26
CA ALA A 119 -21.96 -14.13 12.40
C ALA A 119 -23.15 -13.53 13.17
N GLN A 120 -23.52 -14.10 14.33
CA GLN A 120 -24.61 -13.63 15.16
C GLN A 120 -24.18 -12.64 16.26
N GLN A 121 -22.87 -12.39 16.42
CA GLN A 121 -22.40 -11.43 17.42
C GLN A 121 -22.70 -9.98 16.97
N PRO A 122 -22.99 -9.06 17.90
CA PRO A 122 -23.16 -7.64 17.57
C PRO A 122 -21.94 -7.07 16.83
N ARG A 123 -20.75 -7.36 17.33
CA ARG A 123 -19.46 -6.97 16.74
C ARG A 123 -18.65 -8.22 16.40
N PRO A 124 -18.83 -8.81 15.21
CA PRO A 124 -18.13 -10.02 14.82
C PRO A 124 -16.64 -9.81 14.62
N PHE A 125 -16.21 -8.57 14.26
CA PHE A 125 -14.82 -8.25 13.99
C PHE A 125 -14.15 -7.64 15.21
N ARG A 126 -13.07 -8.28 15.67
CA ARG A 126 -12.20 -7.68 16.68
C ARG A 126 -11.47 -6.47 16.12
N LEU A 127 -11.04 -6.54 14.86
CA LEU A 127 -10.34 -5.48 14.16
C LEU A 127 -10.81 -5.43 12.70
N ALA A 128 -11.04 -4.23 12.19
CA ALA A 128 -11.04 -3.97 10.76
C ALA A 128 -9.73 -3.26 10.39
N VAL A 129 -9.07 -3.65 9.29
CA VAL A 129 -7.88 -2.98 8.77
C VAL A 129 -8.21 -2.39 7.42
N ILE A 130 -8.22 -1.09 7.36
CA ILE A 130 -8.62 -0.29 6.20
C ILE A 130 -7.41 0.50 5.68
N GLN A 131 -7.11 0.38 4.43
CA GLN A 131 -6.12 1.23 3.80
C GLN A 131 -6.67 2.65 3.66
N GLN A 132 -6.17 3.61 4.46
CA GLN A 132 -6.65 5.00 4.47
C GLN A 132 -6.45 5.67 3.12
N ALA A 133 -5.27 5.46 2.51
CA ALA A 133 -4.98 5.89 1.16
C ALA A 133 -4.19 4.81 0.42
N THR A 134 -4.56 4.53 -0.82
CA THR A 134 -3.78 3.62 -1.66
C THR A 134 -2.50 4.32 -2.16
N CYS A 135 -1.53 3.56 -2.60
CA CYS A 135 -0.36 4.10 -3.30
C CYS A 135 -0.75 4.83 -4.60
N ASP A 136 -1.92 4.52 -5.15
CA ASP A 136 -2.51 5.18 -6.33
C ASP A 136 -3.37 6.39 -5.97
N GLY A 137 -3.32 6.86 -4.71
CA GLY A 137 -3.95 8.11 -4.30
C GLY A 137 -5.47 8.07 -4.14
N VAL A 138 -6.08 6.90 -4.00
CA VAL A 138 -7.49 6.80 -3.63
C VAL A 138 -7.59 6.81 -2.11
N VAL A 139 -8.29 7.79 -1.56
CA VAL A 139 -8.45 8.04 -0.12
C VAL A 139 -9.87 7.66 0.31
N VAL A 140 -9.98 6.97 1.44
CA VAL A 140 -11.27 6.61 2.04
C VAL A 140 -11.78 7.75 2.93
N ASP A 141 -13.06 8.08 2.82
CA ASP A 141 -13.76 8.91 3.80
C ASP A 141 -14.00 8.09 5.07
N ALA A 142 -13.21 8.37 6.10
CA ALA A 142 -13.25 7.60 7.35
C ALA A 142 -14.61 7.69 8.06
N ALA A 143 -15.26 8.85 8.02
CA ALA A 143 -16.58 9.02 8.64
C ALA A 143 -17.66 8.21 7.90
N ALA A 144 -17.66 8.26 6.57
CA ALA A 144 -18.59 7.49 5.74
C ALA A 144 -18.38 5.98 5.88
N LEU A 145 -17.12 5.53 5.99
CA LEU A 145 -16.79 4.13 6.25
C LEU A 145 -17.29 3.68 7.62
N LEU A 146 -16.98 4.44 8.68
CA LEU A 146 -17.38 4.10 10.04
C LEU A 146 -18.91 4.08 10.23
N ALA A 147 -19.63 4.93 9.50
CA ALA A 147 -21.08 4.89 9.49
C ALA A 147 -21.65 3.57 8.93
N ARG A 148 -20.92 2.91 8.01
CA ARG A 148 -21.33 1.65 7.37
C ARG A 148 -20.92 0.41 8.16
N ILE A 149 -19.68 0.35 8.65
CA ILE A 149 -19.14 -0.87 9.27
C ILE A 149 -18.70 -0.70 10.73
N GLY A 150 -18.64 0.52 11.26
CA GLY A 150 -18.09 0.77 12.60
C GLY A 150 -18.83 0.02 13.71
N HIS A 151 -20.13 -0.17 13.58
CA HIS A 151 -20.97 -0.92 14.53
C HIS A 151 -20.67 -2.44 14.54
N LEU A 152 -20.01 -2.96 13.50
CA LEU A 152 -19.62 -4.37 13.39
C LEU A 152 -18.22 -4.65 13.96
N CYS A 153 -17.45 -3.60 14.33
CA CYS A 153 -16.05 -3.69 14.71
C CYS A 153 -15.83 -3.22 16.16
N GLU A 154 -14.91 -3.86 16.89
CA GLU A 154 -14.46 -3.34 18.19
C GLU A 154 -13.40 -2.24 17.98
N TYR A 155 -12.50 -2.46 17.03
CA TYR A 155 -11.48 -1.50 16.60
C TYR A 155 -11.43 -1.38 15.07
N VAL A 156 -11.00 -0.22 14.60
CA VAL A 156 -10.65 0.01 13.20
C VAL A 156 -9.23 0.59 13.13
N LEU A 157 -8.33 -0.12 12.46
CA LEU A 157 -7.02 0.36 12.08
C LEU A 157 -7.11 0.98 10.68
N PHE A 158 -6.77 2.24 10.58
CA PHE A 158 -6.53 2.89 9.31
C PHE A 158 -5.03 2.85 9.01
N ASP A 159 -4.61 2.06 8.02
CA ASP A 159 -3.25 2.08 7.51
C ASP A 159 -3.07 3.33 6.64
N GLY A 160 -2.53 4.36 7.26
CA GLY A 160 -2.20 5.65 6.66
C GLY A 160 -0.74 5.75 6.22
N ALA A 161 -0.10 4.64 5.83
CA ALA A 161 1.29 4.66 5.36
C ALA A 161 1.51 5.58 4.14
N TRP A 162 0.46 5.80 3.34
CA TRP A 162 0.42 6.70 2.18
C TRP A 162 -0.41 7.97 2.44
N ALA A 163 -0.66 8.30 3.70
CA ALA A 163 -1.53 9.35 4.17
C ALA A 163 -0.91 10.03 5.41
N GLY A 164 -1.72 10.69 6.21
CA GLY A 164 -1.31 11.28 7.50
C GLY A 164 -1.18 12.80 7.46
N TYR A 165 -1.19 13.40 6.30
CA TYR A 165 -1.16 14.85 6.11
C TYR A 165 -2.55 15.44 5.81
N GLU A 166 -3.60 14.62 5.73
CA GLU A 166 -4.95 15.06 5.41
C GLU A 166 -5.46 16.16 6.35
N PRO A 167 -5.20 16.11 7.68
CA PRO A 167 -5.65 17.18 8.58
C PRO A 167 -5.11 18.56 8.21
N PHE A 168 -3.96 18.60 7.53
CA PHE A 168 -3.27 19.83 7.12
C PHE A 168 -3.57 20.26 5.68
N VAL A 169 -4.40 19.48 4.97
CA VAL A 169 -4.88 19.82 3.63
C VAL A 169 -6.38 20.10 3.73
N PRO A 170 -6.83 21.36 3.63
CA PRO A 170 -8.24 21.71 3.87
C PRO A 170 -9.23 20.87 3.07
N ALA A 171 -8.87 20.52 1.82
CA ALA A 171 -9.69 19.67 0.97
C ALA A 171 -9.82 18.23 1.48
N LEU A 172 -8.86 17.71 2.25
CA LEU A 172 -8.81 16.33 2.74
C LEU A 172 -9.12 16.20 4.23
N ALA A 173 -9.09 17.29 5.00
CA ALA A 173 -9.17 17.26 6.47
C ALA A 173 -10.37 16.46 7.00
N ARG A 174 -11.53 16.54 6.32
CA ARG A 174 -12.74 15.80 6.69
C ARG A 174 -12.63 14.29 6.46
N LEU A 175 -11.70 13.85 5.59
CA LEU A 175 -11.50 12.43 5.26
C LEU A 175 -10.62 11.74 6.30
N SER A 176 -9.90 12.50 7.13
CA SER A 176 -8.99 11.96 8.14
C SER A 176 -9.73 11.17 9.22
N PRO A 177 -9.30 9.93 9.54
CA PRO A 177 -9.89 9.16 10.63
C PRO A 177 -9.74 9.84 12.00
N LEU A 178 -8.71 10.64 12.20
CA LEU A 178 -8.49 11.37 13.46
C LEU A 178 -9.43 12.58 13.61
N SER A 179 -10.01 13.07 12.51
CA SER A 179 -11.00 14.16 12.53
C SER A 179 -12.41 13.68 12.82
N VAL A 180 -12.69 12.37 12.80
CA VAL A 180 -14.03 11.82 12.98
C VAL A 180 -14.53 12.06 14.41
N PRO A 181 -15.73 12.66 14.61
CA PRO A 181 -16.36 12.70 15.91
C PRO A 181 -16.76 11.28 16.36
N LEU A 182 -16.33 10.87 17.55
CA LEU A 182 -16.61 9.55 18.10
C LEU A 182 -17.63 9.63 19.24
N THR A 183 -18.50 8.61 19.28
CA THR A 183 -19.50 8.40 20.33
C THR A 183 -19.13 7.14 21.13
N GLN A 184 -19.82 6.89 22.23
CA GLN A 184 -19.61 5.66 23.02
C GLN A 184 -19.91 4.37 22.25
N THR A 185 -20.66 4.44 21.16
CA THR A 185 -20.97 3.30 20.30
C THR A 185 -20.00 3.14 19.12
N SER A 186 -19.14 4.13 18.88
CA SER A 186 -18.11 4.05 17.84
C SER A 186 -17.05 3.02 18.21
N PRO A 187 -16.37 2.38 17.24
CA PRO A 187 -15.20 1.55 17.52
C PRO A 187 -14.02 2.39 17.99
N GLY A 188 -13.04 1.77 18.64
CA GLY A 188 -11.73 2.40 18.85
C GLY A 188 -11.03 2.61 17.52
N ILE A 189 -10.40 3.77 17.33
CA ILE A 189 -9.65 4.08 16.12
C ILE A 189 -8.16 4.02 16.41
N VAL A 190 -7.42 3.36 15.52
CA VAL A 190 -5.96 3.39 15.47
C VAL A 190 -5.55 3.81 14.06
N VAL A 191 -4.53 4.67 13.96
CA VAL A 191 -3.99 5.12 12.68
C VAL A 191 -2.48 4.90 12.68
N THR A 192 -1.96 4.24 11.65
CA THR A 192 -0.52 4.09 11.44
C THR A 192 -0.06 4.94 10.27
N GLN A 193 1.07 5.63 10.40
CA GLN A 193 1.56 6.59 9.41
C GLN A 193 3.05 6.43 9.16
N SER A 194 3.46 6.44 7.87
CA SER A 194 4.85 6.54 7.45
C SER A 194 5.23 8.02 7.30
N VAL A 195 5.77 8.60 8.35
CA VAL A 195 6.15 10.03 8.36
C VAL A 195 7.27 10.31 7.33
N HIS A 196 8.06 9.29 7.02
CA HIS A 196 9.17 9.39 6.06
C HIS A 196 8.75 9.39 4.58
N LYS A 197 7.48 9.13 4.23
CA LYS A 197 7.06 9.09 2.81
C LYS A 197 6.74 10.47 2.25
N GLN A 198 5.80 11.17 2.86
CA GLN A 198 5.33 12.47 2.38
C GLN A 198 5.46 13.59 3.42
N MET A 199 5.78 13.28 4.67
CA MET A 199 6.03 14.24 5.75
C MET A 199 7.53 14.38 6.04
N ALA A 200 7.90 15.10 7.08
CA ALA A 200 9.30 15.49 7.33
C ALA A 200 10.14 14.45 8.10
N GLY A 201 9.69 13.19 8.19
CA GLY A 201 10.43 12.14 8.88
C GLY A 201 11.60 11.58 8.07
N LEU A 202 12.69 11.25 8.74
CA LEU A 202 13.77 10.47 8.13
C LEU A 202 13.31 9.03 7.87
N SER A 203 13.84 8.38 6.82
CA SER A 203 13.54 6.98 6.56
C SER A 203 14.13 6.13 7.71
N GLN A 204 13.36 5.42 8.34
CA GLN A 204 12.07 4.76 8.33
C GLN A 204 11.14 5.20 9.50
N ALA A 205 11.12 6.50 9.77
CA ALA A 205 10.31 7.06 10.85
C ALA A 205 8.80 6.87 10.58
N SER A 206 8.07 6.40 11.57
CA SER A 206 6.63 6.17 11.54
C SER A 206 5.99 6.42 12.90
N GLN A 207 4.68 6.45 12.96
CA GLN A 207 3.93 6.69 14.20
C GLN A 207 2.61 5.93 14.22
N ILE A 208 2.13 5.66 15.44
CA ILE A 208 0.81 5.09 15.72
C ILE A 208 0.04 6.11 16.53
N HIS A 209 -1.15 6.48 16.07
CA HIS A 209 -2.09 7.30 16.81
C HIS A 209 -3.25 6.45 17.29
N ARG A 210 -3.66 6.62 18.53
CA ARG A 210 -4.88 6.01 19.09
C ARG A 210 -5.90 7.08 19.40
N LYS A 211 -7.18 6.79 19.11
CA LYS A 211 -8.34 7.60 19.47
C LYS A 211 -9.43 6.65 19.95
N ASP A 212 -9.32 6.22 21.21
CA ASP A 212 -10.15 5.15 21.78
C ASP A 212 -10.54 5.40 23.25
N ARG A 213 -10.26 6.58 23.78
CA ARG A 213 -10.62 6.93 25.17
C ARG A 213 -12.12 6.83 25.45
N HIS A 214 -12.96 7.10 24.43
CA HIS A 214 -14.42 7.03 24.54
C HIS A 214 -14.95 5.62 24.85
N ILE A 215 -14.17 4.56 24.54
CA ILE A 215 -14.55 3.16 24.83
C ILE A 215 -13.78 2.57 26.01
N SER A 216 -13.04 3.36 26.78
CA SER A 216 -12.17 2.88 27.88
C SER A 216 -12.91 2.11 28.98
N HIS A 217 -14.23 2.28 29.09
CA HIS A 217 -15.11 1.60 30.02
C HIS A 217 -15.73 0.30 29.47
N LEU A 218 -15.54 0.00 28.18
CA LEU A 218 -16.18 -1.15 27.53
C LEU A 218 -15.31 -2.42 27.64
N PRO A 219 -15.95 -3.61 27.71
CA PRO A 219 -15.23 -4.86 27.51
C PRO A 219 -14.51 -4.86 26.15
N GLY A 220 -13.31 -5.40 26.11
CA GLY A 220 -12.51 -5.43 24.87
C GLY A 220 -11.64 -4.18 24.65
N TYR A 221 -11.76 -3.14 25.48
CA TYR A 221 -10.82 -2.02 25.46
C TYR A 221 -9.38 -2.52 25.69
N CYS A 222 -8.42 -2.03 24.89
CA CYS A 222 -7.00 -2.32 25.05
C CYS A 222 -6.34 -1.22 25.91
N PRO A 223 -6.04 -1.45 27.20
CA PRO A 223 -5.40 -0.45 28.05
C PRO A 223 -3.99 -0.09 27.54
N ARG A 224 -3.54 1.13 27.82
CA ARG A 224 -2.20 1.59 27.44
C ARG A 224 -1.07 0.61 27.81
N PRO A 225 -1.01 0.02 29.03
CA PRO A 225 0.05 -0.95 29.38
C PRO A 225 0.02 -2.20 28.49
N VAL A 226 -1.15 -2.70 28.09
CA VAL A 226 -1.28 -3.87 27.19
C VAL A 226 -0.81 -3.51 25.79
N PHE A 227 -1.18 -2.32 25.30
CA PHE A 227 -0.71 -1.83 24.01
C PHE A 227 0.81 -1.66 24.00
N ASN A 228 1.37 -1.10 25.08
CA ASN A 228 2.81 -0.91 25.23
C ASN A 228 3.57 -2.26 25.33
N ALA A 229 2.99 -3.27 25.94
CA ALA A 229 3.59 -4.62 25.96
C ALA A 229 3.74 -5.18 24.53
N ALA A 230 2.77 -4.93 23.66
CA ALA A 230 2.88 -5.30 22.23
C ALA A 230 3.93 -4.42 21.50
N PHE A 231 4.00 -3.13 21.81
CA PHE A 231 5.04 -2.24 21.28
C PHE A 231 6.44 -2.75 21.62
N MET A 232 6.69 -3.11 22.87
CA MET A 232 7.99 -3.63 23.34
C MET A 232 8.41 -4.93 22.64
N GLN A 233 7.47 -5.76 22.14
CA GLN A 233 7.81 -6.98 21.37
C GLN A 233 8.45 -6.66 20.02
N HIS A 234 8.22 -5.47 19.48
CA HIS A 234 8.65 -5.06 18.15
C HIS A 234 9.67 -3.91 18.17
N ALA A 235 9.88 -3.29 19.31
CA ALA A 235 10.81 -2.16 19.48
C ALA A 235 12.22 -2.64 19.86
N SER A 236 13.23 -1.93 19.40
CA SER A 236 14.62 -2.12 19.83
C SER A 236 14.86 -1.42 21.17
N THR A 237 15.67 -2.04 22.02
CA THR A 237 16.21 -1.40 23.24
C THR A 237 17.28 -0.34 22.93
N SER A 238 17.73 -0.25 21.67
CA SER A 238 18.75 0.72 21.21
C SER A 238 18.12 1.64 20.16
N PRO A 239 17.35 2.66 20.55
CA PRO A 239 16.65 3.53 19.64
C PRO A 239 17.60 4.40 18.80
N SER A 240 17.20 4.67 17.56
CA SER A 240 17.88 5.69 16.75
C SER A 240 17.33 7.06 17.08
N TYR A 241 18.03 7.82 17.91
CA TYR A 241 17.63 9.18 18.28
C TYR A 241 17.44 10.12 17.07
N PRO A 242 18.23 10.08 15.98
CA PRO A 242 17.95 10.89 14.79
C PRO A 242 16.58 10.62 14.18
N LEU A 243 16.15 9.34 14.11
CA LEU A 243 14.82 9.00 13.64
C LEU A 243 13.74 9.53 14.57
N PHE A 244 13.95 9.38 15.88
CA PHE A 244 13.04 9.90 16.88
C PHE A 244 12.90 11.43 16.78
N MET A 245 14.01 12.16 16.76
CA MET A 245 14.03 13.62 16.61
C MET A 245 13.31 14.08 15.35
N SER A 246 13.42 13.34 14.24
CA SER A 246 12.70 13.69 12.99
C SER A 246 11.18 13.61 13.14
N LEU A 247 10.66 12.72 13.99
CA LEU A 247 9.23 12.65 14.31
C LEU A 247 8.74 13.83 15.14
N GLU A 248 9.53 14.23 16.13
CA GLU A 248 9.27 15.42 16.94
C GLU A 248 9.30 16.70 16.09
N VAL A 249 10.33 16.85 15.26
CA VAL A 249 10.45 17.98 14.31
C VAL A 249 9.27 18.02 13.37
N ASN A 250 8.84 16.87 12.82
CA ASN A 250 7.65 16.80 11.98
C ASN A 250 6.40 17.31 12.70
N ALA A 251 6.18 16.87 13.95
CA ALA A 251 5.03 17.33 14.72
C ALA A 251 5.09 18.84 14.97
N ALA A 252 6.26 19.37 15.34
CA ALA A 252 6.47 20.80 15.55
C ALA A 252 6.26 21.62 14.26
N MET A 253 6.74 21.14 13.10
CA MET A 253 6.52 21.79 11.79
C MET A 253 5.06 21.84 11.35
N LEU A 254 4.24 20.90 11.83
CA LEU A 254 2.82 20.83 11.47
C LEU A 254 1.91 21.57 12.46
N ALA A 255 2.46 21.98 13.61
CA ALA A 255 1.73 22.69 14.64
C ALA A 255 1.32 24.12 14.20
N GLU A 256 0.37 24.73 14.91
CA GLU A 256 0.03 26.17 14.85
C GLU A 256 -0.35 26.70 13.46
N GLY A 257 -0.91 25.83 12.58
CA GLY A 257 -1.33 26.21 11.21
C GLY A 257 -0.22 26.16 10.16
N GLU A 258 1.04 25.94 10.54
CA GLU A 258 2.16 25.82 9.61
C GLU A 258 2.01 24.62 8.66
N GLY A 259 1.41 23.52 9.14
CA GLY A 259 1.11 22.36 8.30
C GLY A 259 0.27 22.73 7.08
N GLU A 260 -0.79 23.53 7.24
CA GLU A 260 -1.61 24.00 6.12
C GLU A 260 -0.80 24.83 5.12
N ARG A 261 0.07 25.71 5.61
CA ARG A 261 0.93 26.53 4.75
C ARG A 261 1.86 25.67 3.89
N HIS A 262 2.50 24.67 4.49
CA HIS A 262 3.39 23.75 3.78
C HIS A 262 2.65 22.93 2.73
N TRP A 263 1.50 22.35 3.08
CA TRP A 263 0.75 21.51 2.14
C TRP A 263 0.06 22.29 1.04
N ARG A 264 -0.24 23.57 1.23
CA ARG A 264 -0.72 24.46 0.16
C ARG A 264 0.30 24.58 -0.97
N GLN A 265 1.60 24.60 -0.66
CA GLN A 265 2.68 24.60 -1.66
C GLN A 265 2.72 23.30 -2.44
N ALA A 266 2.60 22.15 -1.76
CA ALA A 266 2.54 20.83 -2.40
C ALA A 266 1.34 20.71 -3.36
N LEU A 267 0.17 21.21 -2.95
CA LEU A 267 -1.03 21.23 -3.80
C LEU A 267 -0.82 22.08 -5.06
N ALA A 268 -0.25 23.28 -4.92
CA ALA A 268 0.03 24.15 -6.05
C ALA A 268 1.03 23.51 -7.02
N ALA A 269 2.07 22.85 -6.50
CA ALA A 269 3.05 22.13 -7.29
C ALA A 269 2.42 20.95 -8.05
N ALA A 270 1.56 20.18 -7.39
CA ALA A 270 0.84 19.06 -8.00
C ALA A 270 -0.11 19.51 -9.11
N GLN A 271 -0.82 20.61 -8.90
CA GLN A 271 -1.69 21.20 -9.91
C GLN A 271 -0.88 21.69 -11.11
N LEU A 272 0.19 22.45 -10.87
CA LEU A 272 1.07 22.95 -11.92
C LEU A 272 1.62 21.81 -12.79
N LEU A 273 2.07 20.73 -12.16
CA LEU A 273 2.58 19.55 -12.88
C LEU A 273 1.51 18.96 -13.81
N ARG A 274 0.29 18.73 -13.30
CA ARG A 274 -0.81 18.18 -14.11
C ARG A 274 -1.17 19.10 -15.28
N ASP A 275 -1.29 20.40 -15.03
CA ASP A 275 -1.61 21.38 -16.06
C ASP A 275 -0.53 21.46 -17.15
N GLN A 276 0.74 21.33 -16.79
CA GLN A 276 1.82 21.33 -17.77
C GLN A 276 1.84 20.03 -18.60
N VAL A 277 1.65 18.87 -17.96
CA VAL A 277 1.57 17.59 -18.67
C VAL A 277 0.39 17.58 -19.65
N ILE A 278 -0.79 18.05 -19.23
CA ILE A 278 -1.97 18.15 -20.13
C ILE A 278 -1.67 19.03 -21.36
N ARG A 279 -0.95 20.11 -21.18
CA ARG A 279 -0.65 21.04 -22.29
C ARG A 279 0.46 20.59 -23.22
N ARG A 280 1.44 19.84 -22.70
CA ARG A 280 2.70 19.57 -23.42
C ARG A 280 2.86 18.12 -23.84
N CYS A 281 2.26 17.16 -23.10
CA CYS A 281 2.37 15.74 -23.39
C CYS A 281 1.12 15.21 -24.10
N ARG A 282 1.32 14.26 -25.02
CA ARG A 282 0.24 13.63 -25.80
C ARG A 282 -0.10 12.22 -25.29
N PHE A 283 0.91 11.49 -24.84
CA PHE A 283 0.81 10.05 -24.52
C PHE A 283 0.85 9.81 -23.02
N VAL A 284 1.44 10.72 -22.27
CA VAL A 284 1.40 10.72 -20.80
C VAL A 284 0.32 11.69 -20.37
N GLN A 285 -0.71 11.18 -19.67
CA GLN A 285 -1.83 12.00 -19.23
C GLN A 285 -2.08 11.79 -17.74
N PRO A 286 -2.48 12.80 -16.98
CA PRO A 286 -2.86 12.59 -15.59
C PRO A 286 -4.14 11.75 -15.55
N VAL A 287 -4.16 10.77 -14.65
CA VAL A 287 -5.36 9.95 -14.37
C VAL A 287 -6.49 10.82 -13.84
N MET A 288 -6.14 11.92 -13.21
CA MET A 288 -7.05 12.84 -12.55
C MET A 288 -6.88 14.26 -13.07
N PRO A 289 -8.01 14.98 -13.28
CA PRO A 289 -7.94 16.36 -13.73
C PRO A 289 -7.25 17.25 -12.70
N ALA A 290 -6.91 18.47 -13.12
CA ALA A 290 -6.49 19.51 -12.20
C ALA A 290 -7.53 19.66 -11.10
N VAL A 291 -7.10 19.61 -9.84
CA VAL A 291 -8.01 19.52 -8.70
C VAL A 291 -8.62 20.89 -8.40
N ALA A 292 -9.93 20.92 -8.34
CA ALA A 292 -10.66 22.00 -7.72
C ALA A 292 -10.36 22.09 -6.19
N GLN A 293 -10.81 23.15 -5.54
CA GLN A 293 -10.63 23.40 -4.11
C GLN A 293 -11.33 22.40 -3.18
N ALA A 294 -12.13 21.46 -3.72
CA ALA A 294 -12.82 20.40 -2.99
C ALA A 294 -12.26 19.01 -3.34
N PRO A 295 -12.30 18.05 -2.42
CA PRO A 295 -11.90 16.67 -2.74
C PRO A 295 -12.81 16.12 -3.84
N LEU A 296 -12.21 15.58 -4.89
CA LEU A 296 -12.95 14.94 -5.97
C LEU A 296 -13.28 13.50 -5.56
N GLU A 297 -14.56 13.15 -5.67
CA GLU A 297 -14.97 11.76 -5.54
C GLU A 297 -14.31 10.93 -6.64
N TYR A 298 -13.74 9.80 -6.26
CA TYR A 298 -13.10 8.90 -7.18
C TYR A 298 -14.13 8.22 -8.07
N GLN A 299 -13.98 8.39 -9.37
CA GLN A 299 -14.82 7.76 -10.38
C GLN A 299 -14.03 6.62 -11.05
N VAL A 300 -14.46 5.39 -10.79
CA VAL A 300 -13.91 4.21 -11.44
C VAL A 300 -14.19 4.25 -12.95
N GLN A 301 -13.16 3.98 -13.74
CA GLN A 301 -13.34 3.67 -15.15
C GLN A 301 -13.41 2.15 -15.33
N GLY A 302 -14.54 1.66 -15.83
CA GLY A 302 -14.79 0.23 -16.06
C GLY A 302 -16.18 -0.24 -15.63
N ALA A 303 -16.40 -1.54 -15.77
CA ALA A 303 -17.73 -2.14 -15.61
C ALA A 303 -18.20 -2.35 -14.16
N LEU A 304 -17.30 -2.31 -13.18
CA LEU A 304 -17.64 -2.62 -11.79
C LEU A 304 -17.85 -1.33 -10.98
N PRO A 305 -19.07 -1.08 -10.45
CA PRO A 305 -19.33 0.08 -9.62
C PRO A 305 -18.66 -0.06 -8.25
N ILE A 306 -18.24 1.08 -7.70
CA ILE A 306 -17.75 1.19 -6.31
C ILE A 306 -18.81 1.79 -5.40
N GLU A 307 -18.59 1.66 -4.09
CA GLU A 307 -19.42 2.32 -3.07
C GLU A 307 -19.44 3.83 -3.27
N PRO A 308 -20.62 4.44 -3.46
CA PRO A 308 -20.73 5.87 -3.71
C PRO A 308 -20.41 6.69 -2.45
N GLY A 309 -19.84 7.89 -2.63
CA GLY A 309 -19.58 8.84 -1.55
C GLY A 309 -18.56 8.36 -0.52
N LEU A 310 -17.72 7.38 -0.87
CA LEU A 310 -16.78 6.79 0.06
C LEU A 310 -15.32 7.06 -0.30
N HIS A 311 -15.02 7.16 -1.59
CA HIS A 311 -13.65 7.24 -2.08
C HIS A 311 -13.39 8.56 -2.79
N TYR A 312 -12.25 9.15 -2.46
CA TYR A 312 -11.82 10.45 -2.97
C TYR A 312 -10.39 10.35 -3.48
N ILE A 313 -9.98 11.37 -4.21
CA ILE A 313 -8.68 11.44 -4.83
C ILE A 313 -7.77 12.31 -3.98
N ASP A 314 -6.57 11.81 -3.73
CA ASP A 314 -5.48 12.56 -3.12
C ASP A 314 -4.84 13.52 -4.14
N PRO A 315 -5.00 14.83 -3.97
CA PRO A 315 -4.45 15.80 -4.90
C PRO A 315 -2.90 15.87 -4.89
N CYS A 316 -2.26 15.40 -3.82
CA CYS A 316 -0.79 15.41 -3.68
C CYS A 316 -0.12 14.18 -4.30
N LYS A 317 -0.89 13.20 -4.80
CA LYS A 317 -0.36 12.10 -5.60
C LYS A 317 -0.62 12.36 -7.08
N ALA A 318 0.45 12.56 -7.84
CA ALA A 318 0.37 12.78 -9.27
C ALA A 318 0.48 11.44 -10.00
N ILE A 319 -0.68 10.86 -10.35
CA ILE A 319 -0.78 9.62 -11.08
C ILE A 319 -0.95 9.93 -12.55
N PHE A 320 -0.14 9.30 -13.38
CA PHE A 320 -0.18 9.43 -14.83
C PHE A 320 -0.47 8.09 -15.47
N THR A 321 -1.27 8.12 -16.54
CA THR A 321 -1.49 6.98 -17.42
C THR A 321 -0.75 7.18 -18.74
N THR A 322 -0.26 6.08 -19.26
CA THR A 322 0.38 5.97 -20.58
C THR A 322 -0.50 5.16 -21.55
N ARG A 323 -1.74 4.83 -21.11
CA ARG A 323 -2.76 4.25 -21.96
C ARG A 323 -3.34 5.27 -22.90
N GLY A 324 -3.58 4.86 -24.14
CA GLY A 324 -4.18 5.72 -25.16
C GLY A 324 -3.80 5.29 -26.58
N GLN A 325 -3.22 6.19 -27.34
CA GLN A 325 -2.92 5.91 -28.75
C GLN A 325 -1.92 4.76 -28.96
N PHE A 326 -0.96 4.57 -28.04
CA PHE A 326 0.13 3.58 -28.19
C PHE A 326 0.21 2.56 -27.07
N ASP A 327 -0.54 2.72 -25.99
CA ASP A 327 -0.45 1.88 -24.79
C ASP A 327 1.01 1.65 -24.36
N ILE A 328 1.72 2.73 -24.02
CA ILE A 328 3.15 2.68 -23.71
C ILE A 328 3.36 2.00 -22.35
N PRO A 329 4.15 0.91 -22.23
CA PRO A 329 4.46 0.32 -20.94
C PRO A 329 5.09 1.34 -19.99
N ALA A 330 4.47 1.59 -18.84
CA ALA A 330 4.92 2.62 -17.91
C ALA A 330 6.31 2.36 -17.34
N CYS A 331 6.76 1.11 -17.33
CA CYS A 331 8.13 0.74 -16.94
C CYS A 331 9.20 1.42 -17.82
N LEU A 332 8.91 1.66 -19.11
CA LEU A 332 9.82 2.38 -20.02
C LEU A 332 9.91 3.85 -19.67
N VAL A 333 8.77 4.49 -19.39
CA VAL A 333 8.71 5.90 -18.97
C VAL A 333 9.45 6.08 -17.64
N THR A 334 9.18 5.21 -16.67
CA THR A 334 9.81 5.34 -15.34
C THR A 334 11.30 5.03 -15.37
N GLN A 335 11.76 4.11 -16.24
CA GLN A 335 13.20 3.90 -16.44
C GLN A 335 13.87 5.12 -17.07
N TYR A 336 13.24 5.73 -18.08
CA TYR A 336 13.73 6.97 -18.68
C TYR A 336 13.79 8.12 -17.66
N LEU A 337 12.77 8.26 -16.83
CA LEU A 337 12.77 9.27 -15.77
C LEU A 337 13.90 9.04 -14.77
N ARG A 338 14.21 7.78 -14.41
CA ARG A 338 15.38 7.47 -13.56
C ARG A 338 16.70 7.84 -14.22
N ASP A 339 16.83 7.59 -15.52
CA ASP A 339 17.99 8.00 -16.30
C ASP A 339 18.12 9.53 -16.45
N CYS A 340 17.04 10.27 -16.16
CA CYS A 340 16.99 11.73 -16.07
C CYS A 340 17.02 12.28 -14.63
N ASP A 341 17.44 11.48 -13.64
CA ASP A 341 17.53 11.82 -12.21
C ASP A 341 16.17 12.09 -11.52
N PHE A 342 15.09 11.50 -12.02
CA PHE A 342 13.79 11.50 -11.35
C PHE A 342 13.46 10.10 -10.84
N THR A 343 12.93 10.00 -9.62
CA THR A 343 12.54 8.73 -9.01
C THR A 343 11.02 8.63 -8.88
N PRO A 344 10.34 7.98 -9.84
CA PRO A 344 8.92 7.65 -9.67
C PRO A 344 8.73 6.67 -8.50
N GLU A 345 7.67 6.88 -7.74
CA GLU A 345 7.36 6.05 -6.56
C GLU A 345 6.90 4.65 -6.96
N LYS A 346 6.08 4.56 -7.98
CA LYS A 346 5.49 3.30 -8.46
C LYS A 346 5.33 3.32 -9.96
N ALA A 347 5.53 2.18 -10.60
CA ALA A 347 5.04 1.88 -11.95
C ALA A 347 4.16 0.64 -11.91
N ASP A 348 3.06 0.66 -12.64
CA ASP A 348 2.26 -0.49 -13.02
C ASP A 348 2.34 -0.67 -14.54
N PHE A 349 1.46 -1.47 -15.17
CA PHE A 349 1.56 -1.71 -16.62
C PHE A 349 1.53 -0.42 -17.43
N TYR A 350 0.54 0.45 -17.15
CA TYR A 350 0.29 1.67 -17.91
C TYR A 350 0.07 2.90 -17.01
N THR A 351 0.44 2.81 -15.74
CA THR A 351 0.37 3.95 -14.82
C THR A 351 1.65 4.06 -14.03
N PHE A 352 2.01 5.30 -13.69
CA PHE A 352 3.06 5.58 -12.73
C PHE A 352 2.67 6.73 -11.82
N THR A 353 3.28 6.77 -10.64
CA THR A 353 2.95 7.73 -9.59
C THR A 353 4.17 8.54 -9.18
N LEU A 354 3.96 9.84 -9.02
CA LEU A 354 4.91 10.79 -8.44
C LEU A 354 4.30 11.38 -7.16
N LEU A 355 5.10 11.53 -6.13
CA LEU A 355 4.68 12.12 -4.87
C LEU A 355 5.01 13.60 -4.84
N MET A 356 4.00 14.44 -4.58
CA MET A 356 4.19 15.85 -4.32
C MET A 356 4.25 16.10 -2.82
N THR A 357 5.26 16.82 -2.41
CA THR A 357 5.53 17.14 -1.00
C THR A 357 5.75 18.65 -0.85
N PRO A 358 5.74 19.18 0.37
CA PRO A 358 6.09 20.59 0.60
C PRO A 358 7.44 21.03 0.04
N SER A 359 8.37 20.08 -0.16
CA SER A 359 9.69 20.35 -0.74
C SER A 359 9.75 20.24 -2.27
N SER A 360 8.62 20.02 -2.95
CA SER A 360 8.58 19.90 -4.41
C SER A 360 8.97 21.24 -5.06
N ASP A 361 10.06 21.20 -5.82
CA ASP A 361 10.64 22.39 -6.47
C ASP A 361 10.08 22.61 -7.89
N ILE A 362 9.66 23.83 -8.18
CA ILE A 362 9.07 24.19 -9.48
C ILE A 362 10.09 24.01 -10.64
N VAL A 363 11.37 24.28 -10.41
CA VAL A 363 12.40 24.08 -11.44
C VAL A 363 12.56 22.61 -11.77
N ALA A 364 12.56 21.74 -10.75
CA ALA A 364 12.58 20.30 -10.95
C ALA A 364 11.33 19.80 -11.68
N LEU A 365 10.14 20.34 -11.37
CA LEU A 365 8.91 20.00 -12.06
C LEU A 365 8.94 20.37 -13.55
N ASN A 366 9.48 21.54 -13.90
CA ASN A 366 9.64 21.93 -15.31
C ASN A 366 10.57 20.96 -16.05
N ARG A 367 11.72 20.60 -15.45
CA ARG A 367 12.64 19.60 -16.02
C ARG A 367 11.98 18.23 -16.18
N LEU A 368 11.12 17.83 -15.25
CA LEU A 368 10.35 16.59 -15.35
C LEU A 368 9.42 16.60 -16.57
N VAL A 369 8.69 17.69 -16.79
CA VAL A 369 7.80 17.82 -17.95
C VAL A 369 8.60 17.85 -19.25
N ASP A 370 9.75 18.55 -19.28
CA ASP A 370 10.68 18.54 -20.43
C ASP A 370 11.16 17.10 -20.74
N ALA A 371 11.45 16.31 -19.71
CA ALA A 371 11.85 14.91 -19.88
C ALA A 371 10.70 14.05 -20.45
N LEU A 372 9.47 14.22 -19.96
CA LEU A 372 8.31 13.50 -20.49
C LEU A 372 8.05 13.85 -21.97
N GLU A 373 8.13 15.12 -22.33
CA GLU A 373 7.99 15.58 -23.72
C GLU A 373 9.11 15.02 -24.62
N ALA A 374 10.34 14.99 -24.12
CA ALA A 374 11.47 14.39 -24.83
C ALA A 374 11.31 12.87 -25.01
N PHE A 375 10.79 12.17 -24.00
CA PHE A 375 10.45 10.74 -24.11
C PHE A 375 9.46 10.47 -25.25
N GLU A 376 8.40 11.27 -25.33
CA GLU A 376 7.40 11.16 -26.41
C GLU A 376 8.01 11.42 -27.79
N ALA A 377 8.91 12.40 -27.88
CA ALA A 377 9.64 12.68 -29.12
C ALA A 377 10.56 11.52 -29.53
N HIS A 378 11.24 10.86 -28.58
CA HIS A 378 12.05 9.66 -28.83
C HIS A 378 11.19 8.48 -29.30
N TRP A 379 10.02 8.31 -28.69
CA TRP A 379 9.04 7.28 -29.11
C TRP A 379 8.64 7.44 -30.56
N LEU A 380 8.21 8.65 -30.95
CA LEU A 380 7.76 8.95 -32.32
C LEU A 380 8.88 8.84 -33.36
N LYS A 381 10.10 9.22 -33.00
CA LYS A 381 11.27 9.15 -33.89
C LYS A 381 11.82 7.73 -34.06
N GLY A 382 11.33 6.75 -33.31
CA GLY A 382 11.89 5.41 -33.31
C GLY A 382 13.36 5.38 -32.84
N THR A 383 13.73 6.22 -31.87
CA THR A 383 15.08 6.31 -31.34
C THR A 383 15.49 4.98 -30.71
N SER A 384 16.77 4.60 -30.86
CA SER A 384 17.32 3.35 -30.30
C SER A 384 17.15 3.31 -28.77
N VAL A 385 16.75 2.15 -28.25
CA VAL A 385 16.59 1.90 -26.78
C VAL A 385 17.85 2.30 -26.03
N LEU A 386 19.04 1.86 -26.47
CA LEU A 386 20.32 2.10 -25.77
C LEU A 386 20.79 3.56 -25.83
N GLN A 387 20.18 4.36 -26.69
CA GLN A 387 20.38 5.82 -26.71
C GLN A 387 19.46 6.50 -25.72
N VAL A 388 18.18 6.08 -25.65
CA VAL A 388 17.14 6.66 -24.79
C VAL A 388 17.30 6.20 -23.33
N LEU A 389 17.65 4.93 -23.12
CA LEU A 389 17.81 4.30 -21.81
C LEU A 389 19.28 3.85 -21.61
N PRO A 390 20.19 4.78 -21.34
CA PRO A 390 21.63 4.49 -21.25
C PRO A 390 21.98 3.54 -20.09
N SER A 391 21.17 3.45 -19.04
CA SER A 391 21.33 2.47 -17.96
C SER A 391 21.31 1.02 -18.46
N LEU A 392 20.62 0.72 -19.56
CA LEU A 392 20.54 -0.63 -20.13
C LEU A 392 21.79 -1.06 -20.91
N ARG A 393 22.77 -0.17 -21.09
CA ARG A 393 23.99 -0.50 -21.85
C ARG A 393 24.83 -1.61 -21.20
N ALA A 394 24.75 -1.76 -19.88
CA ALA A 394 25.43 -2.85 -19.17
C ALA A 394 24.85 -4.23 -19.53
N ALA A 395 23.58 -4.31 -19.91
CA ALA A 395 22.86 -5.51 -20.32
C ALA A 395 22.34 -5.40 -21.77
N ALA A 396 23.13 -4.82 -22.67
CA ALA A 396 22.70 -4.38 -24.00
C ALA A 396 22.14 -5.47 -24.91
N LYS A 397 22.52 -6.74 -24.72
CA LYS A 397 22.25 -7.83 -25.66
C LYS A 397 20.76 -7.97 -26.07
N PRO A 398 19.77 -7.94 -25.16
CA PRO A 398 18.35 -8.04 -25.54
C PRO A 398 17.83 -6.80 -26.30
N TYR A 399 18.51 -5.66 -26.18
CA TYR A 399 18.06 -4.35 -26.68
C TYR A 399 18.73 -3.92 -27.98
N LEU A 400 19.71 -4.70 -28.49
CA LEU A 400 20.44 -4.39 -29.72
C LEU A 400 19.49 -4.36 -30.92
N GLY A 401 19.53 -3.27 -31.69
CA GLY A 401 18.71 -3.09 -32.88
C GLY A 401 17.25 -2.72 -32.60
N LEU A 402 16.84 -2.58 -31.34
CA LEU A 402 15.49 -2.16 -31.00
C LEU A 402 15.37 -0.64 -30.91
N SER A 403 14.29 -0.11 -31.48
CA SER A 403 13.83 1.24 -31.11
C SER A 403 12.99 1.17 -29.83
N LEU A 404 12.81 2.34 -29.17
CA LEU A 404 11.98 2.46 -27.97
C LEU A 404 10.56 1.94 -28.22
N ALA A 405 9.93 2.29 -29.36
CA ALA A 405 8.60 1.84 -29.73
C ALA A 405 8.55 0.31 -29.95
N MET A 406 9.55 -0.27 -30.64
CA MET A 406 9.61 -1.72 -30.83
C MET A 406 9.72 -2.48 -29.51
N LEU A 407 10.49 -1.97 -28.54
CA LEU A 407 10.56 -2.58 -27.20
C LEU A 407 9.20 -2.51 -26.50
N GLY A 408 8.51 -1.37 -26.57
CA GLY A 408 7.16 -1.23 -26.03
C GLY A 408 6.16 -2.20 -26.63
N GLU A 409 6.16 -2.37 -27.96
CA GLU A 409 5.31 -3.35 -28.65
C GLU A 409 5.60 -4.79 -28.20
N ARG A 410 6.86 -5.16 -28.01
CA ARG A 410 7.23 -6.50 -27.53
C ARG A 410 6.75 -6.75 -26.12
N ILE A 411 6.92 -5.78 -25.21
CA ILE A 411 6.41 -5.88 -23.82
C ILE A 411 4.87 -5.98 -23.84
N ASN A 412 4.19 -5.16 -24.64
CA ASN A 412 2.73 -5.24 -24.80
C ASN A 412 2.27 -6.60 -25.35
N THR A 413 3.01 -7.18 -26.28
CA THR A 413 2.72 -8.52 -26.78
C THR A 413 2.76 -9.55 -25.67
N LEU A 414 3.76 -9.50 -24.78
CA LEU A 414 3.82 -10.36 -23.60
C LEU A 414 2.62 -10.15 -22.67
N TYR A 415 2.25 -8.89 -22.40
CA TYR A 415 1.08 -8.59 -21.58
C TYR A 415 -0.22 -9.14 -22.16
N CYS A 416 -0.41 -9.02 -23.49
CA CYS A 416 -1.59 -9.53 -24.18
C CYS A 416 -1.62 -11.06 -24.23
N VAL A 417 -0.52 -11.72 -24.63
CA VAL A 417 -0.42 -13.18 -24.71
C VAL A 417 -0.73 -13.83 -23.36
N HIS A 418 -0.25 -13.25 -22.28
CA HIS A 418 -0.48 -13.77 -20.94
C HIS A 418 -1.74 -13.21 -20.26
N GLN A 419 -2.54 -12.39 -20.93
CA GLN A 419 -3.78 -11.80 -20.38
C GLN A 419 -3.57 -11.14 -19.01
N VAL A 420 -2.46 -10.41 -18.85
CA VAL A 420 -1.96 -9.99 -17.54
C VAL A 420 -2.97 -9.11 -16.80
N GLU A 421 -3.62 -8.19 -17.50
CA GLU A 421 -4.63 -7.28 -16.94
C GLU A 421 -5.85 -8.03 -16.39
N GLN A 422 -6.41 -8.96 -17.17
CA GLN A 422 -7.53 -9.78 -16.74
C GLN A 422 -7.15 -10.60 -15.50
N ARG A 423 -5.97 -11.24 -15.51
CA ARG A 423 -5.49 -12.05 -14.39
C ARG A 423 -5.26 -11.24 -13.12
N GLN A 424 -4.75 -10.01 -13.22
CA GLN A 424 -4.64 -9.12 -12.06
C GLN A 424 -6.00 -8.79 -11.44
N ASN A 425 -7.01 -8.50 -12.24
CA ASN A 425 -8.35 -8.24 -11.75
C ASN A 425 -8.93 -9.47 -11.01
N GLU A 426 -8.68 -10.68 -11.52
CA GLU A 426 -9.09 -11.92 -10.88
C GLU A 426 -8.36 -12.19 -9.56
N ILE A 427 -7.05 -11.91 -9.49
CA ILE A 427 -6.21 -12.15 -8.30
C ILE A 427 -6.67 -11.29 -7.12
N PHE A 428 -7.02 -10.04 -7.36
CA PHE A 428 -7.41 -9.10 -6.30
C PHE A 428 -8.90 -9.09 -5.99
N SER A 429 -9.69 -9.94 -6.64
CA SER A 429 -11.05 -10.23 -6.20
C SER A 429 -11.05 -10.92 -4.83
N ALA A 430 -12.11 -10.71 -4.06
CA ALA A 430 -12.23 -11.36 -2.77
C ALA A 430 -12.22 -12.88 -2.91
N ILE A 431 -11.40 -13.54 -2.10
CA ILE A 431 -11.32 -15.00 -2.05
C ILE A 431 -12.28 -15.48 -0.97
N ASP A 432 -13.18 -16.38 -1.32
CA ASP A 432 -14.06 -17.03 -0.36
C ASP A 432 -13.26 -17.97 0.57
N ALA A 433 -13.75 -18.13 1.80
CA ALA A 433 -13.13 -19.02 2.79
C ALA A 433 -12.99 -20.48 2.28
N ALA A 434 -13.84 -20.88 1.33
CA ALA A 434 -13.75 -22.19 0.67
C ALA A 434 -12.46 -22.42 -0.14
N GLN A 435 -11.73 -21.35 -0.49
CA GLN A 435 -10.44 -21.46 -1.18
C GLN A 435 -9.26 -21.68 -0.22
N TRP A 436 -9.50 -21.66 1.10
CA TRP A 436 -8.48 -21.96 2.09
C TRP A 436 -8.42 -23.44 2.36
N HIS A 437 -7.19 -23.96 2.43
CA HIS A 437 -6.94 -25.30 2.91
C HIS A 437 -6.73 -25.31 4.43
N CYS A 438 -5.99 -24.33 4.94
CA CYS A 438 -5.73 -24.11 6.36
C CYS A 438 -5.50 -22.62 6.63
N SER A 439 -5.47 -22.23 7.91
CA SER A 439 -5.19 -20.84 8.25
C SER A 439 -3.76 -20.44 7.87
N PRO A 440 -3.50 -19.15 7.57
CA PRO A 440 -2.14 -18.66 7.29
C PRO A 440 -1.14 -18.97 8.42
N TYR A 441 -1.58 -18.96 9.67
CA TYR A 441 -0.77 -19.38 10.82
C TYR A 441 -0.36 -20.84 10.72
N GLN A 442 -1.29 -21.75 10.45
CA GLN A 442 -1.01 -23.20 10.32
C GLN A 442 -0.08 -23.48 9.14
N ALA A 443 -0.33 -22.85 8.00
CA ALA A 443 0.54 -22.97 6.83
C ALA A 443 1.98 -22.52 7.13
N ASN A 444 2.13 -21.39 7.80
CA ASN A 444 3.45 -20.90 8.22
C ASN A 444 4.15 -21.84 9.20
N GLN A 445 3.42 -22.49 10.13
CA GLN A 445 3.99 -23.47 11.04
C GLN A 445 4.56 -24.69 10.30
N GLN A 446 3.86 -25.18 9.27
CA GLN A 446 4.34 -26.27 8.42
C GLN A 446 5.56 -25.82 7.60
N PHE A 447 5.51 -24.63 7.01
CA PHE A 447 6.62 -24.05 6.24
C PHE A 447 7.91 -23.96 7.07
N VAL A 448 7.84 -23.39 8.28
CA VAL A 448 9.00 -23.23 9.18
C VAL A 448 9.57 -24.58 9.63
N ARG A 449 8.75 -25.64 9.68
CA ARG A 449 9.19 -27.01 9.99
C ARG A 449 9.77 -27.76 8.81
N GLY A 450 9.81 -27.15 7.61
CA GLY A 450 10.32 -27.77 6.40
C GLY A 450 9.34 -28.76 5.73
N GLU A 451 8.05 -28.65 6.06
CA GLU A 451 6.97 -29.49 5.49
C GLU A 451 6.45 -28.92 4.16
N ALA A 452 7.30 -28.18 3.44
CA ALA A 452 6.98 -27.55 2.16
C ALA A 452 8.03 -27.92 1.11
N SER A 453 7.62 -27.96 -0.15
CA SER A 453 8.50 -28.23 -1.28
C SER A 453 8.50 -27.07 -2.27
N LEU A 454 9.68 -26.75 -2.80
CA LEU A 454 9.83 -25.73 -3.85
C LEU A 454 9.48 -26.36 -5.21
N GLN A 455 8.49 -25.80 -5.91
CA GLN A 455 7.97 -26.32 -7.17
C GLN A 455 7.88 -25.24 -8.22
N ARG A 456 7.97 -25.62 -9.49
CA ARG A 456 7.86 -24.69 -10.63
C ARG A 456 6.46 -24.07 -10.69
N ILE A 457 6.41 -22.79 -11.04
CA ILE A 457 5.13 -22.05 -11.14
C ILE A 457 4.10 -22.75 -12.01
N GLY A 458 4.51 -23.31 -13.15
CA GLY A 458 3.58 -24.04 -14.05
C GLY A 458 2.92 -25.29 -13.46
N GLU A 459 3.41 -25.79 -12.33
CA GLU A 459 3.00 -27.07 -11.73
C GLU A 459 2.17 -26.90 -10.44
N VAL A 460 1.90 -25.65 -10.00
CA VAL A 460 1.33 -25.40 -8.67
C VAL A 460 -0.15 -25.06 -8.63
N ALA A 461 -0.83 -24.96 -9.78
CA ALA A 461 -2.26 -24.68 -9.81
C ALA A 461 -3.05 -25.68 -8.93
N GLY A 462 -3.90 -25.19 -8.03
CA GLY A 462 -4.68 -25.95 -7.06
C GLY A 462 -3.91 -26.42 -5.82
N LYS A 463 -2.56 -26.33 -5.80
CA LYS A 463 -1.76 -26.65 -4.61
C LYS A 463 -1.85 -25.55 -3.56
N VAL A 464 -1.47 -25.86 -2.33
CA VAL A 464 -1.56 -24.94 -1.19
C VAL A 464 -0.27 -24.14 -1.07
N ALA A 465 -0.38 -22.83 -1.00
CA ALA A 465 0.76 -21.95 -0.78
C ALA A 465 1.33 -22.13 0.63
N ALA A 466 2.64 -22.36 0.74
CA ALA A 466 3.35 -22.37 2.00
C ALA A 466 3.87 -20.98 2.38
N GLU A 467 4.16 -20.16 1.39
CA GLU A 467 4.67 -18.80 1.50
C GLU A 467 3.78 -17.82 0.70
N GLY A 468 3.72 -16.57 1.10
CA GLY A 468 2.96 -15.55 0.36
C GLY A 468 3.73 -14.97 -0.82
N ALA A 469 3.09 -14.78 -1.96
CA ALA A 469 3.67 -14.08 -3.12
C ALA A 469 3.32 -12.59 -3.08
N ILE A 470 4.34 -11.72 -3.15
CA ILE A 470 4.20 -10.28 -2.89
C ILE A 470 4.99 -9.48 -3.93
N PRO A 471 4.36 -8.95 -4.98
CA PRO A 471 4.98 -7.96 -5.86
C PRO A 471 5.41 -6.72 -5.06
N TYR A 472 6.64 -6.26 -5.27
CA TYR A 472 7.17 -5.10 -4.56
C TYR A 472 7.92 -4.16 -5.51
N PRO A 473 7.58 -2.87 -5.54
CA PRO A 473 6.46 -2.16 -4.90
C PRO A 473 5.08 -2.59 -5.41
N PRO A 474 3.95 -2.37 -4.69
CA PRO A 474 3.79 -1.68 -3.40
C PRO A 474 3.81 -2.61 -2.18
N GLY A 475 3.99 -3.91 -2.32
CA GLY A 475 4.00 -4.86 -1.20
C GLY A 475 2.62 -5.41 -0.83
N ILE A 476 1.77 -5.60 -1.83
CA ILE A 476 0.44 -6.21 -1.72
C ILE A 476 0.57 -7.72 -1.89
N MET A 477 -0.02 -8.49 -0.98
CA MET A 477 0.05 -9.95 -1.02
C MET A 477 -0.98 -10.53 -2.01
N CYS A 478 -0.50 -11.17 -3.08
CA CYS A 478 -1.35 -11.81 -4.09
C CYS A 478 -1.97 -13.12 -3.61
N ILE A 479 -1.25 -13.86 -2.77
CA ILE A 479 -1.70 -15.09 -2.12
C ILE A 479 -1.15 -15.14 -0.70
N ALA A 480 -1.98 -15.52 0.25
CA ALA A 480 -1.55 -15.78 1.62
C ALA A 480 -1.19 -17.26 1.81
N PRO A 481 -0.28 -17.59 2.73
CA PRO A 481 -0.05 -18.99 3.11
C PRO A 481 -1.36 -19.68 3.48
N GLY A 482 -1.51 -20.94 3.08
CA GLY A 482 -2.73 -21.72 3.31
C GLY A 482 -3.82 -21.57 2.24
N GLU A 483 -3.72 -20.59 1.36
CA GLU A 483 -4.60 -20.43 0.20
C GLU A 483 -4.13 -21.33 -0.97
N ARG A 484 -5.04 -21.61 -1.90
CA ARG A 484 -4.72 -22.40 -3.09
C ARG A 484 -4.27 -21.51 -4.25
N TRP A 485 -3.22 -21.91 -4.93
CA TRP A 485 -2.76 -21.27 -6.15
C TRP A 485 -3.84 -21.34 -7.23
N THR A 486 -4.38 -20.20 -7.62
CA THR A 486 -5.36 -20.10 -8.70
C THR A 486 -4.68 -20.13 -10.07
N THR A 487 -5.41 -20.54 -11.11
CA THR A 487 -4.91 -20.49 -12.51
C THR A 487 -4.60 -19.05 -12.94
N ALA A 488 -5.35 -18.07 -12.45
CA ALA A 488 -5.10 -16.65 -12.72
C ALA A 488 -3.75 -16.21 -12.17
N LEU A 489 -3.45 -16.54 -10.91
CA LEU A 489 -2.18 -16.17 -10.27
C LEU A 489 -0.99 -16.91 -10.90
N VAL A 490 -1.14 -18.20 -11.16
CA VAL A 490 -0.10 -18.98 -11.87
C VAL A 490 0.20 -18.37 -13.23
N GLY A 491 -0.81 -18.04 -14.00
CA GLY A 491 -0.61 -17.43 -15.32
C GLY A 491 -0.04 -16.00 -15.26
N TYR A 492 -0.35 -15.23 -14.22
CA TYR A 492 0.31 -13.94 -13.98
C TYR A 492 1.81 -14.11 -13.70
N LEU A 493 2.17 -15.07 -12.83
CA LEU A 493 3.58 -15.34 -12.54
C LEU A 493 4.34 -15.91 -13.73
N GLN A 494 3.68 -16.67 -14.61
CA GLN A 494 4.27 -17.10 -15.89
C GLN A 494 4.54 -15.92 -16.84
N ALA A 495 3.69 -14.88 -16.82
CA ALA A 495 3.98 -13.65 -17.56
C ALA A 495 5.21 -12.92 -17.00
N VAL A 496 5.34 -12.86 -15.66
CA VAL A 496 6.53 -12.29 -15.02
C VAL A 496 7.78 -13.11 -15.35
N GLU A 497 7.69 -14.43 -15.36
CA GLU A 497 8.77 -15.32 -15.77
C GLU A 497 9.20 -15.05 -17.23
N ALA A 498 8.27 -14.98 -18.17
CA ALA A 498 8.55 -14.66 -19.55
C ALA A 498 9.23 -13.29 -19.70
N LEU A 499 8.73 -12.27 -18.99
CA LEU A 499 9.32 -10.94 -19.00
C LEU A 499 10.73 -10.95 -18.39
N SER A 500 10.98 -11.71 -17.31
CA SER A 500 12.30 -11.80 -16.67
C SER A 500 13.33 -12.53 -17.53
N VAL A 501 12.90 -13.41 -18.41
CA VAL A 501 13.78 -14.09 -19.37
C VAL A 501 14.15 -13.17 -20.55
N GLU A 502 13.17 -12.43 -21.08
CA GLU A 502 13.37 -11.61 -22.28
C GLU A 502 13.93 -10.21 -21.93
N TYR A 503 13.41 -9.58 -20.89
CA TYR A 503 13.74 -8.20 -20.47
C TYR A 503 13.84 -8.10 -18.95
N PRO A 504 14.86 -8.67 -18.31
CA PRO A 504 14.95 -8.80 -16.84
C PRO A 504 14.91 -7.45 -16.09
N GLU A 505 15.39 -6.37 -16.70
CA GLU A 505 15.37 -5.04 -16.08
C GLU A 505 13.96 -4.45 -15.92
N PHE A 506 12.97 -5.00 -16.64
CA PHE A 506 11.57 -4.57 -16.58
C PHE A 506 10.67 -5.55 -15.84
N ALA A 507 11.19 -6.70 -15.43
CA ALA A 507 10.42 -7.67 -14.67
C ALA A 507 10.22 -7.19 -13.21
N PRO A 508 8.97 -7.26 -12.66
CA PRO A 508 8.75 -6.91 -11.27
C PRO A 508 9.41 -7.94 -10.35
N HIS A 509 10.03 -7.46 -9.28
CA HIS A 509 10.50 -8.34 -8.21
C HIS A 509 9.32 -8.83 -7.37
N ILE A 510 9.20 -10.15 -7.16
CA ILE A 510 8.14 -10.76 -6.36
C ILE A 510 8.76 -11.52 -5.19
N GLN A 511 8.53 -11.04 -3.97
CA GLN A 511 8.95 -11.77 -2.75
C GLN A 511 8.13 -13.04 -2.61
N GLY A 512 8.76 -14.14 -2.17
CA GLY A 512 8.13 -15.46 -2.08
C GLY A 512 8.06 -16.20 -3.43
N VAL A 513 8.70 -15.65 -4.46
CA VAL A 513 8.97 -16.33 -5.73
C VAL A 513 10.48 -16.48 -5.88
N HIS A 514 10.93 -17.68 -6.15
CA HIS A 514 12.34 -18.07 -6.11
C HIS A 514 12.85 -18.48 -7.49
N GLU A 515 14.09 -18.14 -7.79
CA GLU A 515 14.74 -18.59 -9.02
C GLU A 515 15.18 -20.07 -8.90
N LEU A 516 14.83 -20.86 -9.90
CA LEU A 516 15.23 -22.25 -10.07
C LEU A 516 16.19 -22.35 -11.27
N ARG A 517 17.38 -22.85 -11.04
CA ARG A 517 18.34 -23.16 -12.12
C ARG A 517 18.03 -24.53 -12.72
N ASN A 518 17.75 -24.55 -14.00
CA ASN A 518 17.50 -25.76 -14.77
C ASN A 518 18.82 -26.46 -15.15
N ILE A 519 18.75 -27.73 -15.50
CA ILE A 519 19.91 -28.53 -15.91
C ILE A 519 20.57 -27.96 -17.18
N ASP A 520 19.79 -27.34 -18.07
CA ASP A 520 20.24 -26.69 -19.28
C ASP A 520 20.84 -25.29 -19.07
N GLY A 521 20.92 -24.84 -17.80
CA GLY A 521 21.42 -23.51 -17.43
C GLY A 521 20.41 -22.38 -17.53
N SER A 522 19.17 -22.64 -18.00
CA SER A 522 18.09 -21.67 -17.99
C SER A 522 17.56 -21.45 -16.56
N THR A 523 16.91 -20.29 -16.36
CA THR A 523 16.24 -19.95 -15.10
C THR A 523 14.74 -20.09 -15.27
N SER A 524 14.08 -20.71 -14.31
CA SER A 524 12.63 -20.71 -14.14
C SER A 524 12.25 -20.17 -12.76
N LEU A 525 10.99 -19.83 -12.56
CA LEU A 525 10.49 -19.37 -11.28
C LEU A 525 9.80 -20.50 -10.53
N GLY A 526 9.95 -20.53 -9.21
CA GLY A 526 9.34 -21.49 -8.33
C GLY A 526 8.76 -20.86 -7.07
N VAL A 527 7.85 -21.60 -6.42
CA VAL A 527 7.19 -21.20 -5.18
C VAL A 527 7.11 -22.38 -4.21
N PHE A 528 7.08 -22.09 -2.93
CA PHE A 528 6.88 -23.13 -1.92
C PHE A 528 5.40 -23.51 -1.80
N VAL A 529 5.13 -24.83 -1.83
CA VAL A 529 3.80 -25.40 -1.61
C VAL A 529 3.84 -26.41 -0.48
N LEU A 530 2.74 -26.51 0.26
CA LEU A 530 2.53 -27.56 1.26
C LEU A 530 2.26 -28.90 0.58
N GLY A 531 2.66 -29.99 1.22
CA GLY A 531 2.52 -31.35 0.72
C GLY A 531 1.07 -31.85 0.69
#